data_6a7b242b4ddce7f900fbd0704d851742
#
_entry.id   6a7b242b4ddce7f900fbd0704d851742
#
_cell.length_a   1.000
_cell.length_b   1.000
_cell.length_c   1.000
_cell.angle_alpha   90.00
_cell.angle_beta   90.00
_cell.angle_gamma   90.00
#
_symmetry.space_group_name_H-M   'P 1'
#
loop_
_entity.id
_entity.type
_entity.pdbx_description
1 polymer ?
#
loop_
_entity_poly.entity_id
_entity_poly.type
_entity_poly.pdbx_seq_one_letter_code
_entity_poly.pdbx_strand_id
1 'polypeptide(L)'
;MCLAGLRCTRERVLDAPRLRRLLNDSLEQKFTLLLYHSPDLMPEAVELGIDLYLCGHTHGGQIRLPFFGALITSSDFWKRYEMGRYEEGCTTLYVSRGLGMEGMGAPRARFLAPPEIVLWTLEGSEK
;
A
#
# COMPACT_ATOMS: atom_id res chain seq x y z
N MET A 1 18.38 -8.24 0.00
CA MET A 1 17.09 -7.57 0.16
C MET A 1 17.33 -6.07 0.37
N CYS A 2 16.55 -5.22 -0.31
CA CYS A 2 16.51 -3.78 -0.08
C CYS A 2 15.20 -3.45 0.66
N LEU A 3 15.28 -2.72 1.78
CA LEU A 3 14.11 -2.21 2.49
C LEU A 3 14.06 -0.70 2.30
N ALA A 4 13.07 -0.21 1.59
CA ALA A 4 12.83 1.19 1.34
C ALA A 4 11.65 1.71 2.16
N GLY A 5 11.83 2.84 2.82
CA GLY A 5 10.77 3.53 3.55
C GLY A 5 10.71 4.99 3.16
N LEU A 6 9.51 5.51 2.92
CA LEU A 6 9.31 6.89 2.52
C LEU A 6 8.23 7.55 3.39
N ARG A 7 8.50 8.80 3.82
CA ARG A 7 7.50 9.61 4.49
C ARG A 7 6.39 10.00 3.50
N CYS A 8 5.16 9.68 3.82
CA CYS A 8 3.99 10.06 3.05
C CYS A 8 3.63 11.53 3.31
N THR A 9 3.60 12.35 2.26
CA THR A 9 3.10 13.72 2.32
C THR A 9 1.62 13.83 1.94
N ARG A 10 1.02 12.74 1.45
CA ARG A 10 -0.30 12.66 0.82
C ARG A 10 -0.38 13.37 -0.55
N GLU A 11 0.76 13.73 -1.10
CA GLU A 11 0.87 14.33 -2.42
C GLU A 11 1.79 13.48 -3.29
N ARG A 12 1.19 12.65 -4.13
CA ARG A 12 1.93 11.74 -5.03
C ARG A 12 2.96 12.49 -5.88
N VAL A 13 2.61 13.70 -6.34
CA VAL A 13 3.51 14.54 -7.16
C VAL A 13 4.82 14.89 -6.44
N LEU A 14 4.80 14.96 -5.10
CA LEU A 14 6.00 15.19 -4.30
C LEU A 14 6.72 13.91 -3.92
N ASP A 15 5.97 12.83 -3.66
CA ASP A 15 6.54 11.59 -3.12
C ASP A 15 7.09 10.67 -4.22
N ALA A 16 6.51 10.66 -5.41
CA ALA A 16 6.98 9.86 -6.53
C ALA A 16 8.44 10.17 -6.96
N PRO A 17 8.84 11.45 -7.13
CA PRO A 17 10.25 11.77 -7.42
C PRO A 17 11.21 11.38 -6.29
N ARG A 18 10.74 11.45 -5.03
CA ARG A 18 11.55 11.04 -3.87
C ARG A 18 11.78 9.54 -3.87
N LEU A 19 10.75 8.74 -4.20
CA LEU A 19 10.88 7.30 -4.32
C LEU A 19 11.86 6.92 -5.43
N ARG A 20 11.75 7.54 -6.62
CA ARG A 20 12.68 7.32 -7.73
C ARG A 20 14.12 7.62 -7.33
N ARG A 21 14.36 8.75 -6.66
CA ARG A 21 15.69 9.13 -6.18
C ARG A 21 16.22 8.14 -5.15
N LEU A 22 15.39 7.72 -4.19
CA LEU A 22 15.77 6.76 -3.15
C LEU A 22 16.25 5.43 -3.72
N LEU A 23 15.63 4.95 -4.79
CA LEU A 23 15.92 3.66 -5.39
C LEU A 23 16.92 3.70 -6.54
N ASN A 24 17.13 4.85 -7.18
CA ASN A 24 18.05 4.98 -8.31
C ASN A 24 19.49 4.53 -8.01
N ASP A 25 19.91 4.68 -6.75
CA ASP A 25 21.25 4.30 -6.29
C ASP A 25 21.30 2.83 -5.77
N SER A 26 20.18 2.12 -5.76
CA SER A 26 20.02 0.84 -5.05
C SER A 26 19.66 -0.35 -5.94
N LEU A 27 19.47 -0.15 -7.25
CA LEU A 27 18.91 -1.15 -8.18
C LEU A 27 19.94 -2.19 -8.67
N GLU A 28 20.74 -2.75 -7.78
CA GLU A 28 21.33 -4.05 -8.01
C GLU A 28 20.25 -5.10 -7.71
N GLN A 29 19.70 -5.76 -8.72
CA GLN A 29 18.84 -6.97 -8.75
C GLN A 29 18.57 -7.67 -7.38
N LYS A 30 18.13 -6.94 -6.38
CA LYS A 30 17.82 -7.44 -5.04
C LYS A 30 16.34 -7.31 -4.79
N PHE A 31 15.74 -8.35 -4.19
CA PHE A 31 14.37 -8.25 -3.69
C PHE A 31 14.17 -6.94 -2.94
N THR A 32 13.25 -6.11 -3.42
CA THR A 32 12.98 -4.77 -2.88
C THR A 32 11.61 -4.72 -2.22
N LEU A 33 11.58 -4.34 -0.93
CA LEU A 33 10.38 -4.14 -0.16
C LEU A 33 10.19 -2.64 0.10
N LEU A 34 9.04 -2.10 -0.31
CA LEU A 34 8.63 -0.73 -0.03
C LEU A 34 7.65 -0.67 1.14
N LEU A 35 7.96 0.16 2.12
CA LEU A 35 7.04 0.57 3.18
C LEU A 35 6.60 2.02 2.93
N TYR A 36 5.34 2.21 2.61
CA TYR A 36 4.76 3.53 2.42
C TYR A 36 3.31 3.54 2.95
N HIS A 37 2.79 4.72 3.30
CA HIS A 37 1.53 4.81 4.04
C HIS A 37 0.30 4.46 3.21
N SER A 38 0.19 4.96 1.97
CA SER A 38 -0.97 4.78 1.08
C SER A 38 -0.61 3.90 -0.14
N PRO A 39 -1.58 3.37 -0.90
CA PRO A 39 -1.31 2.63 -2.14
C PRO A 39 -0.97 3.54 -3.34
N ASP A 40 -0.89 4.86 -3.15
CA ASP A 40 -0.90 5.84 -4.22
C ASP A 40 0.40 5.91 -5.04
N LEU A 41 1.47 5.22 -4.61
CA LEU A 41 2.71 5.06 -5.37
C LEU A 41 2.78 3.74 -6.16
N MET A 42 1.64 3.04 -6.35
CA MET A 42 1.64 1.75 -7.06
C MET A 42 2.18 1.84 -8.50
N PRO A 43 1.84 2.85 -9.32
CA PRO A 43 2.43 2.98 -10.65
C PRO A 43 3.96 3.13 -10.63
N GLU A 44 4.49 3.90 -9.69
CA GLU A 44 5.93 4.07 -9.51
C GLU A 44 6.58 2.80 -8.99
N ALA A 45 5.90 2.07 -8.12
CA ALA A 45 6.41 0.78 -7.61
C ALA A 45 6.57 -0.23 -8.74
N VAL A 46 5.61 -0.31 -9.66
CA VAL A 46 5.67 -1.17 -10.85
C VAL A 46 6.78 -0.71 -11.79
N GLU A 47 6.86 0.59 -12.08
CA GLU A 47 7.90 1.19 -12.94
C GLU A 47 9.31 0.88 -12.42
N LEU A 48 9.51 0.94 -11.11
CA LEU A 48 10.79 0.73 -10.44
C LEU A 48 11.08 -0.75 -10.12
N GLY A 49 10.20 -1.68 -10.48
CA GLY A 49 10.39 -3.10 -10.25
C GLY A 49 10.43 -3.49 -8.76
N ILE A 50 9.64 -2.82 -7.93
CA ILE A 50 9.51 -3.17 -6.51
C ILE A 50 8.76 -4.49 -6.38
N ASP A 51 9.34 -5.46 -5.68
CA ASP A 51 8.76 -6.80 -5.54
C ASP A 51 7.58 -6.83 -4.58
N LEU A 52 7.72 -6.17 -3.43
CA LEU A 52 6.69 -6.14 -2.39
C LEU A 52 6.46 -4.72 -1.87
N TYR A 53 5.22 -4.28 -1.94
CA TYR A 53 4.78 -2.99 -1.46
C TYR A 53 3.75 -3.15 -0.35
N LEU A 54 4.10 -2.76 0.87
CA LEU A 54 3.22 -2.84 2.04
C LEU A 54 2.73 -1.45 2.42
N CYS A 55 1.43 -1.29 2.50
CA CYS A 55 0.78 -0.03 2.89
C CYS A 55 -0.51 -0.25 3.69
N GLY A 56 -1.16 0.84 4.06
CA GLY A 56 -2.46 0.85 4.73
C GLY A 56 -3.31 2.01 4.23
N HIS A 57 -3.62 2.94 5.12
CA HIS A 57 -4.30 4.21 4.87
C HIS A 57 -5.80 4.13 4.57
N THR A 58 -6.23 3.24 3.70
CA THR A 58 -7.63 3.12 3.24
C THR A 58 -8.57 2.59 4.32
N HIS A 59 -8.02 1.90 5.34
CA HIS A 59 -8.80 1.17 6.37
C HIS A 59 -9.84 0.19 5.79
N GLY A 60 -9.65 -0.26 4.53
CA GLY A 60 -10.63 -1.02 3.78
C GLY A 60 -11.89 -0.21 3.45
N GLY A 61 -11.83 1.13 3.54
CA GLY A 61 -12.96 2.05 3.38
C GLY A 61 -13.86 2.14 4.62
N GLN A 62 -13.44 1.56 5.74
CA GLN A 62 -14.15 1.48 7.05
C GLN A 62 -15.58 0.92 6.94
N ILE A 63 -16.43 1.49 6.08
CA ILE A 63 -17.81 1.06 5.83
C ILE A 63 -17.91 0.56 4.40
N ARG A 64 -18.29 -0.68 4.27
CA ARG A 64 -18.43 -1.40 2.99
C ARG A 64 -19.85 -1.93 2.84
N LEU A 65 -20.34 -1.95 1.62
CA LEU A 65 -21.60 -2.63 1.30
C LEU A 65 -21.32 -3.98 0.65
N PRO A 66 -22.18 -4.97 0.89
CA PRO A 66 -22.12 -6.23 0.16
C PRO A 66 -22.14 -5.98 -1.35
N PHE A 67 -21.30 -6.68 -2.10
CA PHE A 67 -21.15 -6.59 -3.56
C PHE A 67 -20.64 -5.25 -4.10
N PHE A 68 -20.79 -4.16 -3.37
CA PHE A 68 -20.34 -2.82 -3.79
C PHE A 68 -18.90 -2.50 -3.31
N GLY A 69 -18.51 -3.00 -2.13
CA GLY A 69 -17.22 -2.69 -1.51
C GLY A 69 -17.24 -1.39 -0.72
N ALA A 70 -16.09 -0.72 -0.59
CA ALA A 70 -15.95 0.51 0.16
C ALA A 70 -16.85 1.63 -0.38
N LEU A 71 -17.48 2.38 0.52
CA LEU A 71 -18.24 3.58 0.14
C LEU A 71 -17.31 4.74 -0.18
N ILE A 72 -16.25 4.89 0.61
CA ILE A 72 -15.24 5.94 0.46
C ILE A 72 -13.87 5.31 0.69
N THR A 73 -12.90 5.69 -0.11
CA THR A 73 -11.47 5.42 0.12
C THR A 73 -10.72 6.74 0.11
N SER A 74 -9.66 6.83 0.90
CA SER A 74 -8.80 8.02 0.95
C SER A 74 -7.61 7.92 -0.02
N SER A 75 -7.73 7.12 -1.09
CA SER A 75 -6.70 6.90 -2.10
C SER A 75 -7.05 7.63 -3.39
N ASP A 76 -6.01 8.12 -4.10
CA ASP A 76 -6.12 8.72 -5.44
C ASP A 76 -6.68 7.71 -6.46
N PHE A 77 -6.51 6.42 -6.22
CA PHE A 77 -7.01 5.34 -7.06
C PHE A 77 -8.41 4.86 -6.69
N TRP A 78 -9.09 5.60 -5.79
CA TRP A 78 -10.45 5.27 -5.38
C TRP A 78 -10.55 3.81 -4.91
N LYS A 79 -11.40 3.01 -5.54
CA LYS A 79 -11.69 1.62 -5.16
C LYS A 79 -10.69 0.59 -5.69
N ARG A 80 -9.72 1.00 -6.50
CA ARG A 80 -8.80 0.05 -7.14
C ARG A 80 -7.97 -0.73 -6.11
N TYR A 81 -7.53 -0.08 -5.02
CA TYR A 81 -6.73 -0.68 -3.96
C TYR A 81 -7.36 -0.45 -2.59
N GLU A 82 -8.51 -1.09 -2.35
CA GLU A 82 -9.26 -0.88 -1.11
C GLU A 82 -8.62 -1.58 0.09
N MET A 83 -8.27 -2.85 -0.05
CA MET A 83 -7.66 -3.71 0.98
C MET A 83 -7.23 -5.04 0.41
N GLY A 84 -6.26 -5.70 1.05
CA GLY A 84 -5.79 -7.03 0.67
C GLY A 84 -4.67 -6.99 -0.36
N ARG A 85 -4.50 -8.08 -1.09
CA ARG A 85 -3.40 -8.31 -2.03
C ARG A 85 -3.81 -7.96 -3.45
N TYR A 86 -2.91 -7.28 -4.15
CA TYR A 86 -2.99 -6.96 -5.58
C TYR A 86 -1.66 -7.28 -6.25
N GLU A 87 -1.70 -7.62 -7.53
CA GLU A 87 -0.52 -7.90 -8.34
C GLU A 87 -0.59 -7.07 -9.62
N GLU A 88 0.46 -6.30 -9.89
CA GLU A 88 0.63 -5.54 -11.14
C GLU A 88 2.09 -5.66 -11.62
N GLY A 89 2.28 -6.15 -12.83
CA GLY A 89 3.63 -6.46 -13.32
C GLY A 89 4.33 -7.47 -12.42
N CYS A 90 5.51 -7.11 -11.91
CA CYS A 90 6.26 -7.91 -10.93
C CYS A 90 6.01 -7.49 -9.48
N THR A 91 5.16 -6.48 -9.24
CA THR A 91 4.93 -5.91 -7.91
C THR A 91 3.73 -6.54 -7.23
N THR A 92 3.94 -7.07 -6.03
CA THR A 92 2.86 -7.44 -5.10
C THR A 92 2.60 -6.26 -4.16
N LEU A 93 1.39 -5.72 -4.20
CA LEU A 93 0.90 -4.73 -3.23
C LEU A 93 0.05 -5.42 -2.17
N TYR A 94 0.24 -5.08 -0.91
CA TYR A 94 -0.70 -5.41 0.15
C TYR A 94 -1.17 -4.17 0.89
N VAL A 95 -2.48 -3.96 0.90
CA VAL A 95 -3.13 -2.84 1.58
C VAL A 95 -3.79 -3.34 2.86
N SER A 96 -3.17 -3.04 4.00
CA SER A 96 -3.69 -3.42 5.31
C SER A 96 -4.87 -2.53 5.73
N ARG A 97 -5.88 -3.15 6.33
CA ARG A 97 -6.98 -2.42 6.98
C ARG A 97 -6.54 -1.77 8.30
N GLY A 98 -5.45 -2.27 8.89
CA GLY A 98 -4.94 -1.79 10.17
C GLY A 98 -5.94 -1.90 11.33
N LEU A 99 -5.58 -1.33 12.47
CA LEU A 99 -6.39 -1.33 13.70
C LEU A 99 -7.16 -0.02 13.92
N GLY A 100 -6.68 1.08 13.32
CA GLY A 100 -7.22 2.43 13.50
C GLY A 100 -8.57 2.65 12.83
N MET A 101 -9.15 3.80 13.11
CA MET A 101 -10.35 4.32 12.45
C MET A 101 -10.14 5.79 12.13
N GLU A 102 -10.48 6.19 10.93
CA GLU A 102 -10.54 7.60 10.54
C GLU A 102 -11.74 8.28 11.21
N GLY A 103 -11.57 9.55 11.59
CA GLY A 103 -12.62 10.33 12.22
C GLY A 103 -12.87 11.69 11.58
N MET A 104 -12.13 12.05 10.53
CA MET A 104 -12.25 13.33 9.84
C MET A 104 -13.42 13.31 8.84
N GLY A 105 -14.65 13.46 9.38
CA GLY A 105 -15.88 13.44 8.56
C GLY A 105 -16.44 12.05 8.25
N ALA A 106 -15.72 10.98 8.57
CA ALA A 106 -16.23 9.62 8.46
C ALA A 106 -16.75 9.12 9.82
N PRO A 107 -17.77 8.26 9.85
CA PRO A 107 -18.19 7.60 11.07
C PRO A 107 -17.04 6.78 11.67
N ARG A 108 -16.78 6.93 12.96
CA ARG A 108 -15.82 6.08 13.71
C ARG A 108 -16.41 4.68 13.93
N ALA A 109 -16.64 3.97 12.84
CA ALA A 109 -17.22 2.63 12.83
C ALA A 109 -16.57 1.82 11.70
N ARG A 110 -16.59 0.50 11.87
CA ARG A 110 -16.22 -0.44 10.81
C ARG A 110 -17.39 -1.37 10.50
N PHE A 111 -17.69 -1.52 9.23
CA PHE A 111 -18.68 -2.48 8.75
C PHE A 111 -18.12 -3.21 7.52
N LEU A 112 -18.04 -4.53 7.58
CA LEU A 112 -17.42 -5.41 6.58
C LEU A 112 -15.95 -5.05 6.26
N ALA A 113 -15.29 -4.31 7.16
CA ALA A 113 -13.87 -3.99 7.12
C ALA A 113 -13.24 -4.23 8.51
N PRO A 114 -13.22 -5.48 9.00
CA PRO A 114 -12.70 -5.78 10.33
C PRO A 114 -11.23 -5.35 10.43
N PRO A 115 -10.78 -4.90 11.63
CA PRO A 115 -9.37 -4.57 11.84
C PRO A 115 -8.50 -5.82 11.65
N GLU A 116 -7.24 -5.60 11.26
CA GLU A 116 -6.28 -6.69 11.09
C GLU A 116 -4.87 -6.31 11.50
N ILE A 117 -4.12 -7.33 11.91
CA ILE A 117 -2.67 -7.32 12.02
C ILE A 117 -2.16 -8.37 11.04
N VAL A 118 -1.18 -7.99 10.23
CA VAL A 118 -0.60 -8.89 9.22
C VAL A 118 0.82 -9.22 9.60
N LEU A 119 1.12 -10.51 9.71
CA LEU A 119 2.48 -11.03 9.89
C LEU A 119 3.02 -11.49 8.53
N TRP A 120 4.14 -10.93 8.11
CA TRP A 120 4.86 -11.32 6.91
C TRP A 120 6.08 -12.15 7.27
N THR A 121 6.21 -13.30 6.63
CA THR A 121 7.44 -14.10 6.66
C THR A 121 8.05 -14.06 5.26
N LEU A 122 9.28 -13.60 5.16
CA LEU A 122 10.04 -13.58 3.90
C LEU A 122 11.09 -14.69 3.96
N GLU A 123 10.99 -15.62 3.05
CA GLU A 123 11.91 -16.76 2.95
C GLU A 123 12.76 -16.59 1.68
N GLY A 124 14.06 -16.79 1.81
CA GLY A 124 14.96 -16.86 0.66
C GLY A 124 14.77 -18.22 -0.04
N SER A 125 14.61 -18.20 -1.36
CA SER A 125 14.75 -19.46 -2.11
C SER A 125 16.22 -19.84 -2.15
N GLU A 126 16.59 -20.96 -1.57
CA GLU A 126 17.87 -21.60 -1.88
C GLU A 126 17.84 -21.98 -3.37
N LYS A 127 18.78 -21.43 -4.15
CA LYS A 127 19.03 -21.85 -5.52
C LYS A 127 20.05 -22.98 -5.52
#